data_90cff18de7ac9eabd5c33757313f74a4
#
_entry.id   90cff18de7ac9eabd5c33757313f74a4
#
_cell.length_a   1.000
_cell.length_b   1.000
_cell.length_c   1.000
_cell.angle_alpha   90.00
_cell.angle_beta   90.00
_cell.angle_gamma   90.00
#
_symmetry.space_group_name_H-M   'P 1'
#
loop_
_entity.id
_entity.type
_entity.pdbx_description
1 polymer ?
#
loop_
_entity_poly.entity_id
_entity_poly.type
_entity_poly.pdbx_seq_one_letter_code
_entity_poly.pdbx_strand_id
1 'polypeptide(L)'
;TAQGEGAHASTPQEGKNALTGLLVYLTRLPFAECPQMDMVKNLLKLFPHGDTCGKAAGISMEDELSGALTLAFSMLTVGADGLEGVFDSRCPICATEESVLGVVKQAMADQGLTLENDSMIPPHHVDGNSHFVRTLLSVYEDYTGLEGSCQATGGGTYVHSLKNGVAYGAALPGTDNRMHGADEFAVVDELVLSAKIFAQVIVELCS
;
A
#
# COMPACT_ATOMS: atom_id res chain seq x y z
N THR A 1 -22.90 -10.62 11.22
CA THR A 1 -21.44 -10.57 11.11
C THR A 1 -20.99 -11.02 9.73
N ALA A 2 -19.96 -10.42 9.19
CA ALA A 2 -19.28 -10.88 7.98
C ALA A 2 -17.85 -11.29 8.39
N GLN A 3 -17.33 -12.35 7.78
CA GLN A 3 -15.96 -12.82 7.97
C GLN A 3 -15.22 -12.70 6.65
N GLY A 4 -13.99 -12.19 6.70
CA GLY A 4 -13.09 -12.03 5.56
C GLY A 4 -11.74 -12.67 5.80
N GLU A 5 -10.83 -12.40 4.89
CA GLU A 5 -9.42 -12.78 4.97
C GLU A 5 -8.59 -11.50 4.94
N GLY A 6 -7.73 -11.30 5.97
CA GLY A 6 -6.84 -10.14 6.03
C GLY A 6 -5.76 -10.22 4.97
N ALA A 7 -5.40 -9.05 4.41
CA ALA A 7 -4.25 -8.89 3.53
C ALA A 7 -3.57 -7.56 3.82
N HIS A 8 -2.31 -7.44 3.44
CA HIS A 8 -1.61 -6.17 3.54
C HIS A 8 -2.22 -5.14 2.57
N ALA A 9 -2.21 -3.84 2.93
CA ALA A 9 -2.80 -2.79 2.10
C ALA A 9 -2.14 -2.63 0.71
N SER A 10 -0.93 -3.13 0.53
CA SER A 10 -0.25 -3.17 -0.78
C SER A 10 -0.65 -4.38 -1.65
N THR A 11 -1.32 -5.37 -1.07
CA THR A 11 -1.80 -6.58 -1.76
C THR A 11 -3.24 -6.91 -1.39
N PRO A 12 -4.18 -5.94 -1.47
CA PRO A 12 -5.56 -6.13 -1.01
C PRO A 12 -6.31 -7.20 -1.80
N GLN A 13 -5.87 -7.52 -3.00
CA GLN A 13 -6.42 -8.58 -3.87
C GLN A 13 -6.17 -10.00 -3.32
N GLU A 14 -5.21 -10.17 -2.42
CA GLU A 14 -4.92 -11.46 -1.75
C GLU A 14 -5.89 -11.76 -0.61
N GLY A 15 -6.64 -10.74 -0.18
CA GLY A 15 -7.61 -10.83 0.90
C GLY A 15 -9.06 -10.87 0.43
N LYS A 16 -9.96 -10.89 1.42
CA LYS A 16 -11.40 -10.75 1.22
C LYS A 16 -11.93 -9.70 2.20
N ASN A 17 -12.24 -8.53 1.69
CA ASN A 17 -12.70 -7.40 2.52
C ASN A 17 -14.12 -7.67 3.07
N ALA A 18 -14.18 -8.02 4.35
CA ALA A 18 -15.44 -8.29 5.05
C ALA A 18 -16.33 -7.05 5.17
N LEU A 19 -15.72 -5.86 5.29
CA LEU A 19 -16.45 -4.60 5.46
C LEU A 19 -17.27 -4.28 4.22
N THR A 20 -16.64 -4.18 3.05
CA THR A 20 -17.36 -3.88 1.80
C THR A 20 -18.36 -4.99 1.44
N GLY A 21 -18.04 -6.27 1.73
CA GLY A 21 -18.97 -7.38 1.58
C GLY A 21 -20.21 -7.24 2.47
N LEU A 22 -20.03 -6.83 3.73
CA LEU A 22 -21.14 -6.55 4.66
C LEU A 22 -22.00 -5.40 4.16
N LEU A 23 -21.40 -4.32 3.67
CA LEU A 23 -22.14 -3.17 3.15
C LEU A 23 -23.02 -3.55 1.95
N VAL A 24 -22.49 -4.34 1.00
CA VAL A 24 -23.29 -4.88 -0.12
C VAL A 24 -24.47 -5.71 0.39
N TYR A 25 -24.24 -6.55 1.40
CA TYR A 25 -25.32 -7.33 1.98
C TYR A 25 -26.39 -6.45 2.64
N LEU A 26 -25.99 -5.45 3.42
CA LEU A 26 -26.90 -4.53 4.09
C LEU A 26 -27.79 -3.75 3.10
N THR A 27 -27.25 -3.33 1.95
CA THR A 27 -28.04 -2.62 0.94
C THR A 27 -29.12 -3.46 0.26
N ARG A 28 -29.08 -4.79 0.43
CA ARG A 28 -30.10 -5.73 -0.09
C ARG A 28 -31.20 -6.05 0.90
N LEU A 29 -31.04 -5.62 2.16
CA LEU A 29 -32.06 -5.85 3.18
C LEU A 29 -33.13 -4.76 3.12
N PRO A 30 -34.39 -5.08 3.49
CA PRO A 30 -35.50 -4.15 3.45
C PRO A 30 -35.48 -3.20 4.68
N PHE A 31 -34.41 -2.43 4.83
CA PHE A 31 -34.38 -1.38 5.83
C PHE A 31 -35.29 -0.21 5.44
N ALA A 32 -35.77 0.51 6.44
CA ALA A 32 -36.41 1.80 6.21
C ALA A 32 -35.43 2.76 5.50
N GLU A 33 -35.96 3.59 4.61
CA GLU A 33 -35.18 4.66 4.01
C GLU A 33 -34.69 5.63 5.08
N CYS A 34 -33.40 5.89 5.10
CA CYS A 34 -32.76 6.84 6.01
C CYS A 34 -31.49 7.41 5.38
N PRO A 35 -31.08 8.64 5.79
CA PRO A 35 -29.90 9.28 5.25
C PRO A 35 -28.62 8.43 5.33
N GLN A 36 -28.44 7.69 6.42
CA GLN A 36 -27.28 6.83 6.63
C GLN A 36 -27.19 5.70 5.59
N MET A 37 -28.33 5.10 5.22
CA MET A 37 -28.36 4.06 4.19
C MET A 37 -28.05 4.63 2.81
N ASP A 38 -28.48 5.86 2.52
CA ASP A 38 -28.15 6.52 1.26
C ASP A 38 -26.65 6.87 1.21
N MET A 39 -26.05 7.30 2.32
CA MET A 39 -24.61 7.50 2.42
C MET A 39 -23.84 6.19 2.19
N VAL A 40 -24.28 5.06 2.77
CA VAL A 40 -23.69 3.73 2.53
C VAL A 40 -23.78 3.33 1.07
N LYS A 41 -24.91 3.55 0.42
CA LYS A 41 -25.08 3.27 -1.03
C LYS A 41 -24.13 4.14 -1.86
N ASN A 42 -23.98 5.42 -1.52
CA ASN A 42 -23.08 6.36 -2.20
C ASN A 42 -21.61 5.96 -2.00
N LEU A 43 -21.24 5.55 -0.78
CA LEU A 43 -19.92 5.03 -0.48
C LEU A 43 -19.56 3.80 -1.34
N LEU A 44 -20.51 2.86 -1.50
CA LEU A 44 -20.31 1.67 -2.33
C LEU A 44 -20.18 1.94 -3.82
N LYS A 45 -20.58 3.13 -4.32
CA LYS A 45 -20.30 3.52 -5.71
C LYS A 45 -18.82 3.84 -5.92
N LEU A 46 -18.14 4.32 -4.87
CA LEU A 46 -16.72 4.67 -4.89
C LEU A 46 -15.82 3.51 -4.47
N PHE A 47 -16.30 2.69 -3.53
CA PHE A 47 -15.57 1.57 -2.94
C PHE A 47 -16.39 0.27 -3.03
N PRO A 48 -16.74 -0.20 -4.25
CA PRO A 48 -17.51 -1.42 -4.41
C PRO A 48 -16.69 -2.63 -3.95
N HIS A 49 -17.40 -3.65 -3.48
CA HIS A 49 -16.77 -4.90 -3.06
C HIS A 49 -15.99 -5.55 -4.20
N GLY A 50 -14.72 -5.84 -3.96
CA GLY A 50 -13.80 -6.44 -4.93
C GLY A 50 -13.01 -5.44 -5.79
N ASP A 51 -13.28 -4.13 -5.70
CA ASP A 51 -12.40 -3.12 -6.30
C ASP A 51 -11.21 -2.86 -5.38
N THR A 52 -10.06 -3.37 -5.76
CA THR A 52 -8.80 -3.25 -5.02
C THR A 52 -7.80 -2.29 -5.69
N CYS A 53 -8.21 -1.61 -6.76
CA CYS A 53 -7.36 -0.70 -7.52
C CYS A 53 -7.98 0.70 -7.72
N GLY A 54 -9.10 1.00 -7.06
CA GLY A 54 -9.74 2.32 -7.12
C GLY A 54 -10.36 2.66 -8.48
N LYS A 55 -10.76 1.65 -9.24
CA LYS A 55 -11.38 1.84 -10.56
C LYS A 55 -12.68 2.63 -10.46
N ALA A 56 -13.53 2.30 -9.48
CA ALA A 56 -14.80 2.99 -9.28
C ALA A 56 -14.61 4.44 -8.79
N ALA A 57 -13.56 4.72 -8.04
CA ALA A 57 -13.19 6.06 -7.62
C ALA A 57 -12.45 6.87 -8.71
N GLY A 58 -12.13 6.25 -9.86
CA GLY A 58 -11.49 6.90 -11.00
C GLY A 58 -9.98 7.10 -10.88
N ILE A 59 -9.31 6.43 -9.92
CA ILE A 59 -7.88 6.59 -9.65
C ILE A 59 -7.03 5.39 -10.06
N SER A 60 -7.61 4.40 -10.72
CA SER A 60 -6.87 3.22 -11.17
C SER A 60 -5.80 3.59 -12.17
N MET A 61 -4.55 3.28 -11.87
CA MET A 61 -3.38 3.51 -12.72
C MET A 61 -2.29 2.50 -12.43
N GLU A 62 -1.35 2.35 -13.35
CA GLU A 62 -0.19 1.46 -13.21
C GLU A 62 1.00 1.98 -14.01
N ASP A 63 2.19 1.59 -13.62
CA ASP A 63 3.41 1.74 -14.42
C ASP A 63 4.30 0.49 -14.35
N GLU A 64 5.24 0.39 -15.31
CA GLU A 64 6.10 -0.79 -15.45
C GLU A 64 7.08 -0.98 -14.29
N LEU A 65 7.43 0.08 -13.55
CA LEU A 65 8.45 0.04 -12.50
C LEU A 65 7.86 -0.27 -11.13
N SER A 66 6.71 0.30 -10.81
CA SER A 66 6.12 0.19 -9.48
C SER A 66 4.78 -0.56 -9.43
N GLY A 67 4.27 -0.97 -10.60
CA GLY A 67 3.04 -1.74 -10.69
C GLY A 67 1.77 -0.90 -10.55
N ALA A 68 0.68 -1.54 -10.16
CA ALA A 68 -0.65 -0.95 -10.09
C ALA A 68 -0.92 -0.22 -8.75
N LEU A 69 -1.71 0.84 -8.81
CA LEU A 69 -2.31 1.43 -7.62
C LEU A 69 -3.16 0.40 -6.89
N THR A 70 -3.02 0.35 -5.57
CA THR A 70 -3.91 -0.45 -4.71
C THR A 70 -4.77 0.42 -3.83
N LEU A 71 -5.97 -0.05 -3.53
CA LEU A 71 -6.92 0.63 -2.66
C LEU A 71 -7.64 -0.37 -1.75
N ALA A 72 -7.65 -0.08 -0.45
CA ALA A 72 -8.37 -0.86 0.55
C ALA A 72 -9.27 0.05 1.40
N PHE A 73 -10.57 -0.15 1.35
CA PHE A 73 -11.49 0.49 2.30
C PHE A 73 -11.48 -0.33 3.59
N SER A 74 -10.92 0.24 4.66
CA SER A 74 -10.49 -0.53 5.84
C SER A 74 -11.34 -0.34 7.08
N MET A 75 -11.91 0.85 7.30
CA MET A 75 -12.73 1.13 8.46
C MET A 75 -13.98 1.94 8.11
N LEU A 76 -15.06 1.71 8.85
CA LEU A 76 -16.30 2.50 8.76
C LEU A 76 -16.99 2.53 10.11
N THR A 77 -17.33 3.73 10.54
CA THR A 77 -18.23 3.98 11.65
C THR A 77 -19.50 4.63 11.11
N VAL A 78 -20.67 4.12 11.48
CA VAL A 78 -21.95 4.70 11.13
C VAL A 78 -22.67 5.11 12.42
N GLY A 79 -22.96 6.40 12.55
CA GLY A 79 -23.65 7.00 13.69
C GLY A 79 -24.99 7.63 13.32
N ALA A 80 -25.63 8.23 14.29
CA ALA A 80 -26.88 8.96 14.10
C ALA A 80 -26.68 10.19 13.19
N ASP A 81 -25.51 10.82 13.29
CA ASP A 81 -25.22 12.11 12.63
C ASP A 81 -24.49 11.95 11.28
N GLY A 82 -24.09 10.71 10.90
CA GLY A 82 -23.39 10.48 9.66
C GLY A 82 -22.56 9.20 9.65
N LEU A 83 -21.60 9.14 8.74
CA LEU A 83 -20.60 8.08 8.66
C LEU A 83 -19.20 8.66 8.53
N GLU A 84 -18.23 7.93 9.08
CA GLU A 84 -16.80 8.20 8.93
C GLU A 84 -16.13 6.92 8.46
N GLY A 85 -15.33 6.99 7.39
CA GLY A 85 -14.65 5.85 6.81
C GLY A 85 -13.18 6.14 6.55
N VAL A 86 -12.37 5.08 6.53
CA VAL A 86 -10.94 5.15 6.20
C VAL A 86 -10.64 4.20 5.06
N PHE A 87 -9.91 4.70 4.08
CA PHE A 87 -9.30 3.90 3.04
C PHE A 87 -7.79 4.13 2.99
N ASP A 88 -7.04 3.13 2.58
CA ASP A 88 -5.61 3.18 2.33
C ASP A 88 -5.39 2.98 0.83
N SER A 89 -4.52 3.80 0.23
CA SER A 89 -4.13 3.66 -1.17
C SER A 89 -2.62 3.68 -1.30
N ARG A 90 -2.06 2.75 -2.09
CA ARG A 90 -0.65 2.71 -2.44
C ARG A 90 -0.52 3.08 -3.90
N CYS A 91 0.23 4.14 -4.13
CA CYS A 91 0.28 4.80 -5.43
C CYS A 91 1.56 4.45 -6.19
N PRO A 92 1.48 4.16 -7.50
CA PRO A 92 2.64 3.96 -8.36
C PRO A 92 3.41 5.27 -8.59
N ILE A 93 4.62 5.17 -9.16
CA ILE A 93 5.50 6.33 -9.41
C ILE A 93 4.84 7.37 -10.32
N CYS A 94 3.99 6.95 -11.23
CA CYS A 94 3.26 7.86 -12.14
C CYS A 94 2.16 8.69 -11.46
N ALA A 95 1.83 8.39 -10.20
CA ALA A 95 0.77 9.08 -9.47
C ALA A 95 1.21 10.48 -9.00
N THR A 96 0.27 11.42 -9.06
CA THR A 96 0.41 12.78 -8.54
C THR A 96 -0.75 13.13 -7.61
N GLU A 97 -0.61 14.18 -6.81
CA GLU A 97 -1.72 14.68 -5.99
C GLU A 97 -2.95 15.00 -6.86
N GLU A 98 -2.76 15.59 -8.02
CA GLU A 98 -3.86 15.94 -8.92
C GLU A 98 -4.56 14.69 -9.46
N SER A 99 -3.80 13.67 -9.89
CA SER A 99 -4.35 12.46 -10.49
C SER A 99 -5.00 11.51 -9.47
N VAL A 100 -4.69 11.62 -8.18
CA VAL A 100 -5.24 10.78 -7.11
C VAL A 100 -6.14 11.60 -6.19
N LEU A 101 -5.59 12.53 -5.39
CA LEU A 101 -6.39 13.29 -4.42
C LEU A 101 -7.43 14.18 -5.09
N GLY A 102 -7.07 14.88 -6.17
CA GLY A 102 -7.98 15.70 -6.91
C GLY A 102 -9.18 14.91 -7.44
N VAL A 103 -8.92 13.76 -8.03
CA VAL A 103 -9.96 12.88 -8.57
C VAL A 103 -10.84 12.29 -7.48
N VAL A 104 -10.24 11.73 -6.39
CA VAL A 104 -11.02 11.18 -5.27
C VAL A 104 -11.87 12.24 -4.61
N LYS A 105 -11.31 13.43 -4.36
CA LYS A 105 -12.02 14.56 -3.74
C LYS A 105 -13.27 14.95 -4.54
N GLN A 106 -13.12 15.03 -5.86
CA GLN A 106 -14.26 15.33 -6.74
C GLN A 106 -15.28 14.17 -6.74
N ALA A 107 -14.82 12.93 -6.89
CA ALA A 107 -15.69 11.75 -6.89
C ALA A 107 -16.48 11.60 -5.57
N MET A 108 -15.86 11.90 -4.44
CA MET A 108 -16.52 11.91 -3.12
C MET A 108 -17.56 13.04 -3.04
N ALA A 109 -17.20 14.25 -3.47
CA ALA A 109 -18.13 15.39 -3.48
C ALA A 109 -19.37 15.11 -4.34
N ASP A 110 -19.21 14.48 -5.50
CA ASP A 110 -20.31 14.06 -6.39
C ASP A 110 -21.28 13.06 -5.73
N GLN A 111 -20.81 12.34 -4.70
CA GLN A 111 -21.63 11.43 -3.90
C GLN A 111 -22.08 12.04 -2.55
N GLY A 112 -21.85 13.33 -2.32
CA GLY A 112 -22.20 14.01 -1.08
C GLY A 112 -21.33 13.62 0.10
N LEU A 113 -20.10 13.14 -0.16
CA LEU A 113 -19.09 12.76 0.84
C LEU A 113 -17.96 13.79 0.84
N THR A 114 -17.24 13.91 1.96
CA THR A 114 -16.11 14.83 2.11
C THR A 114 -14.85 14.04 2.40
N LEU A 115 -13.74 14.38 1.75
CA LEU A 115 -12.41 13.89 2.08
C LEU A 115 -11.80 14.82 3.14
N GLU A 116 -11.65 14.35 4.38
CA GLU A 116 -11.13 15.15 5.49
C GLU A 116 -9.60 15.23 5.47
N ASN A 117 -8.93 14.09 5.29
CA ASN A 117 -7.48 14.04 5.14
C ASN A 117 -7.14 14.09 3.64
N ASP A 118 -6.70 15.24 3.17
CA ASP A 118 -6.38 15.51 1.78
C ASP A 118 -4.88 15.63 1.51
N SER A 119 -4.07 14.89 2.24
CA SER A 119 -2.64 14.80 2.02
C SER A 119 -2.24 13.46 1.39
N MET A 120 -1.27 13.50 0.51
CA MET A 120 -0.66 12.34 -0.12
C MET A 120 0.85 12.39 0.09
N ILE A 121 1.44 11.28 0.48
CA ILE A 121 2.90 11.12 0.46
C ILE A 121 3.28 10.78 -0.99
N PRO A 122 4.08 11.62 -1.68
CA PRO A 122 4.48 11.36 -3.05
C PRO A 122 5.22 10.02 -3.17
N PRO A 123 5.07 9.28 -4.27
CA PRO A 123 5.88 8.10 -4.51
C PRO A 123 7.38 8.42 -4.50
N HIS A 124 8.18 7.51 -3.99
CA HIS A 124 9.63 7.63 -3.91
C HIS A 124 10.30 6.64 -4.85
N HIS A 125 11.23 7.14 -5.68
CA HIS A 125 11.97 6.33 -6.63
C HIS A 125 13.43 6.77 -6.73
N VAL A 126 14.32 5.80 -6.84
CA VAL A 126 15.76 6.02 -7.12
C VAL A 126 16.13 5.18 -8.34
N ASP A 127 16.86 5.80 -9.28
CA ASP A 127 17.30 5.12 -10.50
C ASP A 127 18.18 3.91 -10.17
N GLY A 128 17.73 2.73 -10.57
CA GLY A 128 18.44 1.46 -10.41
C GLY A 128 19.80 1.40 -11.12
N ASN A 129 20.03 2.26 -12.11
CA ASN A 129 21.32 2.36 -12.81
C ASN A 129 22.29 3.36 -12.14
N SER A 130 21.88 4.06 -11.09
CA SER A 130 22.79 4.95 -10.35
C SER A 130 23.97 4.16 -9.78
N HIS A 131 25.14 4.81 -9.66
CA HIS A 131 26.32 4.20 -9.05
C HIS A 131 26.00 3.66 -7.65
N PHE A 132 25.25 4.42 -6.86
CA PHE A 132 24.82 4.03 -5.54
C PHE A 132 24.06 2.69 -5.54
N VAL A 133 23.00 2.56 -6.33
CA VAL A 133 22.19 1.33 -6.39
C VAL A 133 23.00 0.16 -6.95
N ARG A 134 23.82 0.39 -7.99
CA ARG A 134 24.68 -0.65 -8.56
C ARG A 134 25.70 -1.18 -7.56
N THR A 135 26.28 -0.33 -6.73
CA THR A 135 27.17 -0.75 -5.64
C THR A 135 26.42 -1.64 -4.63
N LEU A 136 25.20 -1.25 -4.22
CA LEU A 136 24.38 -2.06 -3.31
C LEU A 136 24.11 -3.46 -3.89
N LEU A 137 23.68 -3.53 -5.15
CA LEU A 137 23.39 -4.81 -5.82
C LEU A 137 24.64 -5.68 -5.93
N SER A 138 25.79 -5.11 -6.35
CA SER A 138 27.05 -5.86 -6.47
C SER A 138 27.50 -6.46 -5.12
N VAL A 139 27.45 -5.66 -4.04
CA VAL A 139 27.81 -6.17 -2.71
C VAL A 139 26.83 -7.26 -2.24
N TYR A 140 25.55 -7.11 -2.52
CA TYR A 140 24.56 -8.16 -2.23
C TYR A 140 24.89 -9.47 -2.95
N GLU A 141 25.20 -9.40 -4.24
CA GLU A 141 25.56 -10.56 -5.07
C GLU A 141 26.84 -11.26 -4.56
N ASP A 142 27.86 -10.46 -4.21
CA ASP A 142 29.13 -10.99 -3.68
C ASP A 142 28.99 -11.77 -2.37
N TYR A 143 28.10 -11.32 -1.49
CA TYR A 143 27.90 -11.91 -0.18
C TYR A 143 26.87 -13.04 -0.14
N THR A 144 25.88 -13.00 -1.02
CA THR A 144 24.77 -13.96 -1.01
C THR A 144 24.91 -15.03 -2.11
N GLY A 145 25.62 -14.74 -3.19
CA GLY A 145 25.62 -15.55 -4.40
C GLY A 145 24.28 -15.55 -5.15
N LEU A 146 23.35 -14.67 -4.78
CA LEU A 146 22.04 -14.49 -5.41
C LEU A 146 22.08 -13.30 -6.37
N GLU A 147 21.26 -13.32 -7.41
CA GLU A 147 21.11 -12.18 -8.32
C GLU A 147 20.43 -11.01 -7.62
N GLY A 148 21.04 -9.84 -7.66
CA GLY A 148 20.52 -8.60 -7.10
C GLY A 148 19.52 -7.94 -8.04
N SER A 149 18.37 -7.52 -7.52
CA SER A 149 17.35 -6.82 -8.30
C SER A 149 16.72 -5.67 -7.53
N CYS A 150 16.34 -4.62 -8.26
CA CYS A 150 15.54 -3.54 -7.69
C CYS A 150 14.11 -4.01 -7.51
N GLN A 151 13.54 -3.70 -6.34
CA GLN A 151 12.17 -4.07 -5.99
C GLN A 151 11.33 -2.83 -5.74
N ALA A 152 10.10 -2.84 -6.21
CA ALA A 152 9.09 -1.87 -5.79
C ALA A 152 8.31 -2.42 -4.59
N THR A 153 8.00 -1.57 -3.63
CA THR A 153 7.17 -1.95 -2.49
C THR A 153 6.07 -0.92 -2.25
N GLY A 154 4.87 -1.37 -2.01
CA GLY A 154 3.76 -0.53 -1.58
C GLY A 154 3.81 -0.16 -0.09
N GLY A 155 4.82 -0.62 0.65
CA GLY A 155 5.02 -0.29 2.06
C GLY A 155 5.80 1.01 2.26
N GLY A 156 5.48 1.77 3.31
CA GLY A 156 6.29 2.90 3.74
C GLY A 156 7.59 2.43 4.41
N THR A 157 8.70 3.09 4.11
CA THR A 157 10.00 2.85 4.74
C THR A 157 10.62 4.16 5.26
N TYR A 158 11.58 4.06 6.16
CA TYR A 158 12.28 5.25 6.70
C TYR A 158 13.00 6.08 5.63
N VAL A 159 13.37 5.46 4.50
CA VAL A 159 14.07 6.15 3.40
C VAL A 159 13.16 6.99 2.53
N HIS A 160 11.85 6.91 2.70
CA HIS A 160 10.87 7.64 1.88
C HIS A 160 11.10 9.17 1.90
N SER A 161 11.58 9.70 3.02
CA SER A 161 11.89 11.13 3.19
C SER A 161 13.33 11.49 2.83
N LEU A 162 14.15 10.52 2.41
CA LEU A 162 15.55 10.76 2.06
C LEU A 162 15.72 10.83 0.54
N LYS A 163 16.17 11.98 0.05
CA LYS A 163 16.53 12.09 -1.36
C LYS A 163 17.61 11.05 -1.69
N ASN A 164 17.38 10.24 -2.72
CA ASN A 164 18.23 9.14 -3.16
C ASN A 164 18.42 8.01 -2.13
N GLY A 165 17.62 7.93 -1.07
CA GLY A 165 17.63 6.80 -0.16
C GLY A 165 16.91 5.59 -0.74
N VAL A 166 17.40 4.39 -0.48
CA VAL A 166 16.70 3.13 -0.84
C VAL A 166 16.62 2.22 0.38
N ALA A 167 15.54 1.44 0.47
CA ALA A 167 15.49 0.34 1.42
C ALA A 167 16.40 -0.79 0.90
N TYR A 168 17.19 -1.36 1.80
CA TYR A 168 18.15 -2.39 1.46
C TYR A 168 18.10 -3.49 2.52
N GLY A 169 18.01 -4.72 2.09
CA GLY A 169 17.47 -5.85 2.76
C GLY A 169 17.99 -6.28 4.11
N ALA A 170 17.14 -6.72 5.01
CA ALA A 170 17.43 -7.51 6.19
C ALA A 170 16.83 -8.93 6.11
N ALA A 171 15.92 -9.18 5.17
CA ALA A 171 15.36 -10.49 4.89
C ALA A 171 15.85 -10.98 3.52
N LEU A 172 16.18 -12.26 3.41
CA LEU A 172 16.56 -12.88 2.16
C LEU A 172 15.36 -13.50 1.45
N PRO A 173 15.41 -13.65 0.11
CA PRO A 173 14.37 -14.33 -0.63
C PRO A 173 14.09 -15.74 -0.09
N GLY A 174 12.82 -16.10 0.06
CA GLY A 174 12.39 -17.40 0.55
C GLY A 174 12.17 -17.51 2.06
N THR A 175 12.51 -16.48 2.84
CA THR A 175 12.21 -16.42 4.26
C THR A 175 10.91 -15.69 4.51
N ASP A 176 9.84 -16.41 4.84
CA ASP A 176 8.60 -15.83 5.36
C ASP A 176 8.74 -15.61 6.88
N ASN A 177 9.16 -14.41 7.26
CA ASN A 177 9.33 -13.99 8.65
C ASN A 177 8.03 -13.57 9.35
N ARG A 178 6.88 -13.76 8.72
CA ARG A 178 5.53 -13.38 9.22
C ARG A 178 5.42 -11.89 9.55
N MET A 179 6.01 -11.04 8.73
CA MET A 179 6.02 -9.58 8.92
C MET A 179 4.63 -9.03 9.27
N HIS A 180 4.55 -8.31 10.39
CA HIS A 180 3.31 -7.79 11.00
C HIS A 180 2.31 -8.87 11.46
N GLY A 181 2.70 -10.13 11.47
CA GLY A 181 1.88 -11.26 11.91
C GLY A 181 2.17 -11.68 13.35
N ALA A 182 1.38 -12.66 13.83
CA ALA A 182 1.67 -13.33 15.10
C ALA A 182 2.97 -14.15 14.98
N ASP A 183 3.79 -14.11 16.02
CA ASP A 183 5.08 -14.81 16.07
C ASP A 183 6.05 -14.39 14.95
N GLU A 184 6.07 -13.11 14.59
CA GLU A 184 7.09 -12.54 13.72
C GLU A 184 8.49 -12.83 14.26
N PHE A 185 9.40 -13.22 13.38
CA PHE A 185 10.75 -13.63 13.77
C PHE A 185 11.81 -13.08 12.82
N ALA A 186 13.07 -13.13 13.25
CA ALA A 186 14.22 -12.87 12.41
C ALA A 186 15.20 -14.06 12.48
N VAL A 187 15.78 -14.43 11.35
CA VAL A 187 16.82 -15.45 11.26
C VAL A 187 18.15 -14.82 11.63
N VAL A 188 18.81 -15.32 12.69
CA VAL A 188 20.05 -14.73 13.21
C VAL A 188 21.16 -14.71 12.16
N ASP A 189 21.32 -15.77 11.40
CA ASP A 189 22.36 -15.86 10.36
C ASP A 189 22.12 -14.84 9.23
N GLU A 190 20.87 -14.58 8.87
CA GLU A 190 20.50 -13.53 7.91
C GLU A 190 20.79 -12.12 8.44
N LEU A 191 20.54 -11.86 9.72
CA LEU A 191 20.89 -10.60 10.35
C LEU A 191 22.40 -10.38 10.37
N VAL A 192 23.18 -11.41 10.68
CA VAL A 192 24.65 -11.35 10.65
C VAL A 192 25.17 -11.11 9.24
N LEU A 193 24.59 -11.80 8.24
CA LEU A 193 24.92 -11.60 6.83
C LEU A 193 24.57 -10.18 6.39
N SER A 194 23.38 -9.69 6.71
CA SER A 194 22.96 -8.33 6.44
C SER A 194 23.93 -7.29 7.04
N ALA A 195 24.37 -7.49 8.28
CA ALA A 195 25.35 -6.59 8.91
C ALA A 195 26.70 -6.59 8.16
N LYS A 196 27.17 -7.72 7.65
CA LYS A 196 28.39 -7.78 6.83
C LYS A 196 28.22 -7.06 5.50
N ILE A 197 27.08 -7.24 4.84
CA ILE A 197 26.72 -6.55 3.59
C ILE A 197 26.75 -5.04 3.82
N PHE A 198 26.06 -4.53 4.86
CA PHE A 198 26.06 -3.10 5.17
C PHE A 198 27.46 -2.56 5.46
N ALA A 199 28.29 -3.32 6.20
CA ALA A 199 29.67 -2.90 6.47
C ALA A 199 30.49 -2.76 5.18
N GLN A 200 30.37 -3.71 4.23
CA GLN A 200 31.04 -3.62 2.95
C GLN A 200 30.53 -2.45 2.10
N VAL A 201 29.22 -2.26 2.05
CA VAL A 201 28.61 -1.10 1.34
C VAL A 201 29.17 0.22 1.85
N ILE A 202 29.33 0.39 3.17
CA ILE A 202 29.93 1.60 3.75
C ILE A 202 31.37 1.79 3.27
N VAL A 203 32.14 0.72 3.22
CA VAL A 203 33.51 0.78 2.70
C VAL A 203 33.51 1.21 1.22
N GLU A 204 32.69 0.59 0.37
CA GLU A 204 32.65 0.89 -1.07
C GLU A 204 32.18 2.31 -1.40
N LEU A 205 31.26 2.84 -0.59
CA LEU A 205 30.67 4.18 -0.84
C LEU A 205 31.41 5.33 -0.15
N CYS A 206 32.23 5.04 0.88
CA CYS A 206 32.88 6.07 1.69
C CYS A 206 34.42 6.08 1.57
N SER A 207 35.02 5.23 0.73
CA SER A 207 36.49 5.17 0.53
C SER A 207 36.98 5.94 -0.70
#